data_62742fb8f79829cd011066d0c8e68a1e
#
_entry.id   62742fb8f79829cd011066d0c8e68a1e
#
_cell.length_a   1.000
_cell.length_b   1.000
_cell.length_c   1.000
_cell.angle_alpha   90.00
_cell.angle_beta   90.00
_cell.angle_gamma   90.00
#
_symmetry.space_group_name_H-M   'P 1'
#
loop_
_entity.id
_entity.type
_entity.pdbx_description
1 polymer ?
#
loop_
_entity_poly.entity_id
_entity_poly.type
_entity_poly.pdbx_seq_one_letter_code
_entity_poly.pdbx_strand_id
1 'polypeptide(L)'
;IAGDAKATASNIINSGFTYRLSIFSNLVSQALTIFLVVTLSQLFKDVSAKYVKYMLVFVLVAVPISFLNTLNLVAGELLVSGADFLNVFTVDQRDSLALLFLNLYEKGIFIVGIFWGLWLFPFGMLIVKSGFIPKILGYFLIIGCFAYLIDTTISLLFPEYKALISSIIMLPLAI
;
A
#
# COMPACT_ATOMS: atom_id res chain seq x y z
N ILE A 1 -5.88 14.01 12.27
CA ILE A 1 -7.23 14.60 12.39
C ILE A 1 -7.65 14.84 10.95
N ALA A 2 -8.59 14.00 10.45
CA ALA A 2 -8.99 14.07 9.06
C ALA A 2 -9.57 15.46 8.72
N GLY A 3 -9.00 16.12 7.70
CA GLY A 3 -9.50 17.38 7.19
C GLY A 3 -8.94 18.66 7.85
N ASP A 4 -8.15 18.56 8.93
CA ASP A 4 -7.52 19.71 9.57
C ASP A 4 -6.06 19.85 9.11
N ALA A 5 -5.81 20.78 8.18
CA ALA A 5 -4.49 21.01 7.58
C ALA A 5 -3.47 21.46 8.63
N LYS A 6 -3.85 22.36 9.52
CA LYS A 6 -2.97 22.93 10.54
C LYS A 6 -2.57 21.90 11.60
N ALA A 7 -3.54 21.12 12.08
CA ALA A 7 -3.26 20.03 13.02
C ALA A 7 -2.38 18.95 12.36
N THR A 8 -2.61 18.64 11.09
CA THR A 8 -1.81 17.69 10.32
C THR A 8 -0.36 18.15 10.17
N ALA A 9 -0.13 19.39 9.75
CA ALA A 9 1.21 20.00 9.65
C ALA A 9 1.93 19.99 11.00
N SER A 10 1.25 20.42 12.07
CA SER A 10 1.80 20.39 13.43
C SER A 10 2.20 18.97 13.86
N ASN A 11 1.40 17.97 13.55
CA ASN A 11 1.71 16.57 13.86
C ASN A 11 2.96 16.07 13.11
N ILE A 12 3.12 16.41 11.82
CA ILE A 12 4.31 16.05 11.05
C ILE A 12 5.55 16.69 11.67
N ILE A 13 5.49 17.98 12.03
CA ILE A 13 6.61 18.70 12.66
C ILE A 13 6.96 18.06 14.02
N ASN A 14 5.98 17.86 14.88
CA ASN A 14 6.20 17.35 16.25
C ASN A 14 6.69 15.90 16.27
N SER A 15 6.32 15.09 15.28
CA SER A 15 6.73 13.68 15.14
C SER A 15 7.81 13.46 14.08
N GLY A 16 8.59 14.48 13.72
CA GLY A 16 9.49 14.50 12.57
C GLY A 16 10.38 13.25 12.42
N PHE A 17 11.03 12.80 13.50
CA PHE A 17 11.82 11.56 13.45
C PHE A 17 10.98 10.32 13.19
N THR A 18 9.86 10.16 13.88
CA THR A 18 8.95 9.02 13.74
C THR A 18 8.31 9.00 12.34
N TYR A 19 7.97 10.19 11.82
CA TYR A 19 7.45 10.33 10.46
C TYR A 19 8.46 9.88 9.41
N ARG A 20 9.72 10.33 9.49
CA ARG A 20 10.82 9.88 8.60
C ARG A 20 11.10 8.39 8.74
N LEU A 21 11.07 7.87 9.97
CA LEU A 21 11.25 6.45 10.21
C LEU A 21 10.14 5.62 9.56
N SER A 22 8.89 6.11 9.55
CA SER A 22 7.78 5.44 8.87
C SER A 22 7.98 5.40 7.35
N ILE A 23 8.44 6.50 6.74
CA ILE A 23 8.80 6.55 5.32
C ILE A 23 9.92 5.54 5.02
N PHE A 24 10.99 5.56 5.80
CA PHE A 24 12.13 4.65 5.63
C PHE A 24 11.71 3.18 5.77
N SER A 25 10.93 2.86 6.80
CA SER A 25 10.42 1.51 7.03
C SER A 25 9.53 1.02 5.87
N ASN A 26 8.72 1.92 5.31
CA ASN A 26 7.91 1.62 4.12
C ASN A 26 8.81 1.26 2.93
N LEU A 27 9.82 2.08 2.63
CA LEU A 27 10.75 1.83 1.53
C LEU A 27 11.52 0.51 1.71
N VAL A 28 12.01 0.23 2.92
CA VAL A 28 12.70 -1.05 3.24
C VAL A 28 11.73 -2.22 3.06
N SER A 29 10.50 -2.13 3.53
CA SER A 29 9.49 -3.18 3.37
C SER A 29 9.22 -3.49 1.89
N GLN A 30 9.09 -2.45 1.06
CA GLN A 30 8.91 -2.64 -0.39
C GLN A 30 10.11 -3.31 -1.04
N ALA A 31 11.34 -2.92 -0.65
CA ALA A 31 12.56 -3.57 -1.13
C ALA A 31 12.62 -5.05 -0.72
N LEU A 32 12.33 -5.36 0.55
CA LEU A 32 12.28 -6.73 1.04
C LEU A 32 11.22 -7.58 0.34
N THR A 33 10.11 -6.98 -0.08
CA THR A 33 9.07 -7.69 -0.83
C THR A 33 9.58 -8.19 -2.18
N ILE A 34 10.49 -7.48 -2.84
CA ILE A 34 11.13 -7.97 -4.08
C ILE A 34 11.93 -9.25 -3.79
N PHE A 35 12.76 -9.26 -2.75
CA PHE A 35 13.52 -10.45 -2.36
C PHE A 35 12.60 -11.62 -1.99
N LEU A 36 11.53 -11.32 -1.25
CA LEU A 36 10.52 -12.31 -0.88
C LEU A 36 9.91 -12.98 -2.11
N VAL A 37 9.41 -12.18 -3.08
CA VAL A 37 8.73 -12.76 -4.24
C VAL A 37 9.69 -13.52 -5.15
N VAL A 38 10.94 -13.09 -5.25
CA VAL A 38 11.99 -13.83 -5.98
C VAL A 38 12.27 -15.17 -5.30
N THR A 39 12.39 -15.20 -3.98
CA THR A 39 12.58 -16.44 -3.21
C THR A 39 11.38 -17.39 -3.35
N LEU A 40 10.15 -16.86 -3.23
CA LEU A 40 8.93 -17.63 -3.47
C LEU A 40 8.87 -18.17 -4.89
N SER A 41 9.33 -17.41 -5.88
CA SER A 41 9.35 -17.87 -7.27
C SER A 41 10.22 -19.12 -7.47
N GLN A 42 11.36 -19.16 -6.77
CA GLN A 42 12.24 -20.34 -6.78
C GLN A 42 11.63 -21.52 -6.04
N LEU A 43 10.97 -21.29 -4.91
CA LEU A 43 10.30 -22.32 -4.12
C LEU A 43 9.18 -23.01 -4.92
N PHE A 44 8.43 -22.23 -5.71
CA PHE A 44 7.26 -22.72 -6.44
C PHE A 44 7.50 -22.99 -7.93
N LYS A 45 8.74 -22.87 -8.43
CA LYS A 45 9.06 -23.01 -9.88
C LYS A 45 8.55 -24.31 -10.50
N ASP A 46 8.65 -25.42 -9.74
CA ASP A 46 8.28 -26.76 -10.19
C ASP A 46 6.79 -27.05 -9.98
N VAL A 47 6.07 -26.22 -9.23
CA VAL A 47 4.62 -26.36 -9.00
C VAL A 47 3.84 -25.83 -10.20
N SER A 48 4.11 -24.59 -10.65
CA SER A 48 3.48 -24.02 -11.84
C SER A 48 4.19 -22.76 -12.31
N ALA A 49 4.96 -22.86 -13.39
CA ALA A 49 5.64 -21.73 -14.01
C ALA A 49 4.68 -20.57 -14.39
N LYS A 50 3.43 -20.90 -14.77
CA LYS A 50 2.40 -19.91 -15.11
C LYS A 50 2.05 -19.01 -13.92
N TYR A 51 1.72 -19.61 -12.78
CA TYR A 51 1.33 -18.84 -11.58
C TYR A 51 2.53 -18.13 -10.94
N VAL A 52 3.72 -18.72 -11.00
CA VAL A 52 4.97 -18.04 -10.59
C VAL A 52 5.17 -16.76 -11.39
N LYS A 53 5.04 -16.81 -12.72
CA LYS A 53 5.16 -15.65 -13.59
C LYS A 53 4.15 -14.54 -13.24
N TYR A 54 2.88 -14.89 -13.02
CA TYR A 54 1.87 -13.89 -12.65
C TYR A 54 2.14 -13.27 -11.28
N MET A 55 2.52 -14.07 -10.29
CA MET A 55 2.91 -13.59 -8.96
C MET A 55 4.06 -12.58 -9.05
N LEU A 56 5.13 -12.91 -9.78
CA LEU A 56 6.27 -12.02 -10.00
C LEU A 56 5.85 -10.72 -10.67
N VAL A 57 5.11 -10.80 -11.78
CA VAL A 57 4.70 -9.60 -12.54
C VAL A 57 3.87 -8.65 -11.69
N PHE A 58 2.88 -9.15 -10.96
CA PHE A 58 2.04 -8.28 -10.13
C PHE A 58 2.81 -7.59 -9.02
N VAL A 59 3.71 -8.28 -8.33
CA VAL A 59 4.54 -7.66 -7.28
C VAL A 59 5.55 -6.68 -7.89
N LEU A 60 6.21 -7.03 -9.00
CA LEU A 60 7.18 -6.15 -9.65
C LEU A 60 6.54 -4.90 -10.26
N VAL A 61 5.23 -4.90 -10.51
CA VAL A 61 4.48 -3.69 -10.88
C VAL A 61 4.05 -2.91 -9.61
N ALA A 62 3.60 -3.59 -8.56
CA ALA A 62 3.15 -2.96 -7.32
C ALA A 62 4.25 -2.14 -6.64
N VAL A 63 5.47 -2.71 -6.56
CA VAL A 63 6.57 -2.09 -5.81
C VAL A 63 6.97 -0.71 -6.35
N PRO A 64 7.25 -0.51 -7.65
CA PRO A 64 7.54 0.82 -8.18
C PRO A 64 6.41 1.83 -7.95
N ILE A 65 5.15 1.41 -8.07
CA ILE A 65 4.00 2.29 -7.79
C ILE A 65 4.00 2.69 -6.32
N SER A 66 4.30 1.75 -5.39
CA SER A 66 4.41 2.04 -3.96
C SER A 66 5.54 3.01 -3.65
N PHE A 67 6.72 2.87 -4.29
CA PHE A 67 7.82 3.81 -4.15
C PHE A 67 7.43 5.21 -4.62
N LEU A 68 6.81 5.33 -5.79
CA LEU A 68 6.34 6.62 -6.30
C LEU A 68 5.26 7.22 -5.40
N ASN A 69 4.36 6.40 -4.87
CA ASN A 69 3.34 6.89 -3.94
C ASN A 69 3.96 7.43 -2.63
N THR A 70 5.05 6.85 -2.16
CA THR A 70 5.78 7.31 -0.96
C THR A 70 6.35 8.73 -1.13
N LEU A 71 6.59 9.19 -2.37
CA LEU A 71 6.98 10.59 -2.62
C LEU A 71 5.94 11.59 -2.12
N ASN A 72 4.67 11.23 -2.04
CA ASN A 72 3.64 12.10 -1.47
C ASN A 72 3.89 12.36 0.03
N LEU A 73 4.38 11.37 0.78
CA LEU A 73 4.75 11.56 2.19
C LEU A 73 5.96 12.48 2.32
N VAL A 74 6.96 12.30 1.44
CA VAL A 74 8.15 13.17 1.39
C VAL A 74 7.77 14.60 1.03
N ALA A 75 6.86 14.79 0.07
CA ALA A 75 6.35 16.11 -0.30
C ALA A 75 5.60 16.79 0.86
N GLY A 76 4.78 16.04 1.60
CA GLY A 76 4.11 16.54 2.80
C GLY A 76 5.10 17.01 3.87
N GLU A 77 6.17 16.26 4.14
CA GLU A 77 7.23 16.65 5.07
C GLU A 77 7.98 17.89 4.57
N LEU A 78 8.35 17.93 3.30
CA LEU A 78 9.08 19.04 2.70
C LEU A 78 8.31 20.36 2.84
N LEU A 79 7.00 20.37 2.63
CA LEU A 79 6.15 21.55 2.71
C LEU A 79 6.14 22.18 4.12
N VAL A 80 6.30 21.37 5.16
CA VAL A 80 6.34 21.87 6.56
C VAL A 80 7.77 22.03 7.11
N SER A 81 8.80 21.77 6.30
CA SER A 81 10.21 21.78 6.71
C SER A 81 10.77 23.17 7.02
N GLY A 82 10.09 24.23 6.55
CA GLY A 82 10.60 25.62 6.67
C GLY A 82 11.68 25.99 5.66
N ALA A 83 11.85 25.23 4.58
CA ALA A 83 12.84 25.51 3.55
C ALA A 83 12.59 26.87 2.86
N ASP A 84 13.66 27.65 2.61
CA ASP A 84 13.58 29.02 2.11
C ASP A 84 12.83 29.19 0.80
N PHE A 85 12.94 28.23 -0.11
CA PHE A 85 12.24 28.29 -1.40
C PHE A 85 10.71 28.18 -1.28
N LEU A 86 10.20 27.77 -0.10
CA LEU A 86 8.77 27.70 0.19
C LEU A 86 8.20 29.02 0.73
N ASN A 87 9.04 30.05 0.93
CA ASN A 87 8.60 31.34 1.45
C ASN A 87 7.69 32.12 0.49
N VAL A 88 7.54 31.65 -0.76
CA VAL A 88 6.54 32.13 -1.72
C VAL A 88 5.10 31.74 -1.35
N PHE A 89 4.94 30.72 -0.52
CA PHE A 89 3.65 30.26 0.00
C PHE A 89 3.44 30.76 1.42
N THR A 90 2.22 31.15 1.76
CA THR A 90 1.85 31.41 3.16
C THR A 90 1.87 30.11 3.97
N VAL A 91 1.93 30.20 5.30
CA VAL A 91 1.88 29.04 6.20
C VAL A 91 0.61 28.21 5.93
N ASP A 92 -0.55 28.85 5.85
CA ASP A 92 -1.83 28.16 5.62
C ASP A 92 -1.87 27.46 4.25
N GLN A 93 -1.21 28.03 3.22
CA GLN A 93 -1.09 27.36 1.92
C GLN A 93 -0.20 26.11 2.01
N ARG A 94 0.92 26.18 2.71
CA ARG A 94 1.82 25.04 2.91
C ARG A 94 1.14 23.92 3.69
N ASP A 95 0.41 24.25 4.76
CA ASP A 95 -0.34 23.29 5.56
C ASP A 95 -1.42 22.58 4.71
N SER A 96 -2.14 23.37 3.91
CA SER A 96 -3.16 22.81 2.99
C SER A 96 -2.58 21.90 1.92
N LEU A 97 -1.43 22.27 1.34
CA LEU A 97 -0.70 21.45 0.38
C LEU A 97 -0.15 20.18 1.03
N ALA A 98 0.38 20.26 2.24
CA ALA A 98 0.84 19.07 2.98
C ALA A 98 -0.32 18.08 3.19
N LEU A 99 -1.48 18.55 3.62
CA LEU A 99 -2.68 17.73 3.75
C LEU A 99 -3.11 17.13 2.40
N LEU A 100 -3.03 17.89 1.29
CA LEU A 100 -3.32 17.39 -0.05
C LEU A 100 -2.42 16.20 -0.41
N PHE A 101 -1.10 16.31 -0.20
CA PHE A 101 -0.16 15.23 -0.50
C PHE A 101 -0.40 13.99 0.36
N LEU A 102 -0.76 14.15 1.64
CA LEU A 102 -1.14 13.02 2.48
C LEU A 102 -2.42 12.32 1.96
N ASN A 103 -3.40 13.09 1.52
CA ASN A 103 -4.60 12.53 0.89
C ASN A 103 -4.27 11.82 -0.44
N LEU A 104 -3.34 12.35 -1.25
CA LEU A 104 -2.86 11.69 -2.46
C LEU A 104 -2.16 10.37 -2.13
N TYR A 105 -1.36 10.32 -1.06
CA TYR A 105 -0.76 9.08 -0.58
C TYR A 105 -1.83 8.03 -0.25
N GLU A 106 -2.86 8.40 0.51
CA GLU A 106 -3.96 7.50 0.85
C GLU A 106 -4.70 7.00 -0.40
N LYS A 107 -4.97 7.87 -1.38
CA LYS A 107 -5.59 7.47 -2.65
C LYS A 107 -4.68 6.58 -3.48
N GLY A 108 -3.37 6.84 -3.45
CA GLY A 108 -2.38 6.00 -4.11
C GLY A 108 -2.30 4.58 -3.55
N ILE A 109 -2.57 4.38 -2.25
CA ILE A 109 -2.69 3.05 -1.65
C ILE A 109 -3.80 2.23 -2.32
N PHE A 110 -4.93 2.84 -2.71
CA PHE A 110 -5.98 2.10 -3.42
C PHE A 110 -5.55 1.69 -4.82
N ILE A 111 -4.77 2.53 -5.52
CA ILE A 111 -4.26 2.20 -6.85
C ILE A 111 -3.31 1.00 -6.77
N VAL A 112 -2.37 1.02 -5.85
CA VAL A 112 -1.43 -0.09 -5.68
C VAL A 112 -2.11 -1.33 -5.09
N GLY A 113 -3.18 -1.14 -4.32
CA GLY A 113 -4.00 -2.19 -3.73
C GLY A 113 -4.56 -3.18 -4.76
N ILE A 114 -4.82 -2.73 -6.00
CA ILE A 114 -5.20 -3.61 -7.11
C ILE A 114 -4.13 -4.69 -7.32
N PHE A 115 -2.86 -4.31 -7.40
CA PHE A 115 -1.75 -5.25 -7.64
C PHE A 115 -1.45 -6.09 -6.40
N TRP A 116 -1.59 -5.50 -5.19
CA TRP A 116 -1.50 -6.23 -3.92
C TRP A 116 -2.65 -7.25 -3.74
N GLY A 117 -3.80 -7.00 -4.32
CA GLY A 117 -4.88 -8.00 -4.41
C GLY A 117 -4.55 -9.07 -5.46
N LEU A 118 -4.21 -8.64 -6.67
CA LEU A 118 -4.02 -9.56 -7.80
C LEU A 118 -2.90 -10.59 -7.59
N TRP A 119 -1.80 -10.27 -6.89
CA TRP A 119 -0.73 -11.23 -6.65
C TRP A 119 -1.11 -12.36 -5.69
N LEU A 120 -2.09 -12.13 -4.80
CA LEU A 120 -2.58 -13.13 -3.86
C LEU A 120 -3.24 -14.32 -4.58
N PHE A 121 -3.89 -14.08 -5.72
CA PHE A 121 -4.54 -15.14 -6.48
C PHE A 121 -3.53 -16.19 -7.00
N PRO A 122 -2.51 -15.84 -7.81
CA PRO A 122 -1.54 -16.82 -8.25
C PRO A 122 -0.75 -17.43 -7.09
N PHE A 123 -0.45 -16.67 -6.03
CA PHE A 123 0.21 -17.22 -4.85
C PHE A 123 -0.67 -18.24 -4.13
N GLY A 124 -1.95 -17.96 -3.91
CA GLY A 124 -2.90 -18.92 -3.37
C GLY A 124 -3.02 -20.19 -4.22
N MET A 125 -3.07 -20.04 -5.54
CA MET A 125 -3.09 -21.19 -6.47
C MET A 125 -1.81 -22.03 -6.40
N LEU A 126 -0.64 -21.40 -6.19
CA LEU A 126 0.62 -22.12 -5.98
C LEU A 126 0.57 -22.93 -4.68
N ILE A 127 0.08 -22.36 -3.60
CA ILE A 127 -0.07 -23.08 -2.33
C ILE A 127 -1.02 -24.26 -2.45
N VAL A 128 -2.21 -24.07 -3.06
CA VAL A 128 -3.19 -25.15 -3.23
C VAL A 128 -2.61 -26.32 -4.04
N LYS A 129 -1.74 -26.03 -5.02
CA LYS A 129 -1.12 -27.01 -5.89
C LYS A 129 0.18 -27.61 -5.36
N SER A 130 0.85 -26.99 -4.42
CA SER A 130 2.20 -27.35 -3.96
C SER A 130 2.26 -28.70 -3.24
N GLY A 131 1.21 -29.06 -2.54
CA GLY A 131 1.14 -30.30 -1.74
C GLY A 131 1.95 -30.28 -0.45
N PHE A 132 2.87 -29.32 -0.24
CA PHE A 132 3.70 -29.20 0.96
C PHE A 132 3.25 -28.10 1.93
N ILE A 133 2.28 -27.27 1.52
CA ILE A 133 1.65 -26.26 2.38
C ILE A 133 0.15 -26.61 2.52
N PRO A 134 -0.45 -26.42 3.72
CA PRO A 134 -1.89 -26.65 3.91
C PRO A 134 -2.73 -25.85 2.91
N LYS A 135 -3.57 -26.50 2.14
CA LYS A 135 -4.39 -25.88 1.08
C LYS A 135 -5.30 -24.77 1.58
N ILE A 136 -5.70 -24.86 2.84
CA ILE A 136 -6.56 -23.86 3.49
C ILE A 136 -5.95 -22.45 3.40
N LEU A 137 -4.62 -22.32 3.58
CA LEU A 137 -3.91 -21.05 3.44
C LEU A 137 -4.01 -20.49 2.01
N GLY A 138 -3.94 -21.36 1.02
CA GLY A 138 -4.12 -20.97 -0.38
C GLY A 138 -5.53 -20.44 -0.66
N TYR A 139 -6.56 -21.05 -0.09
CA TYR A 139 -7.93 -20.57 -0.22
C TYR A 139 -8.14 -19.21 0.47
N PHE A 140 -7.54 -18.98 1.65
CA PHE A 140 -7.59 -17.66 2.29
C PHE A 140 -6.94 -16.58 1.44
N LEU A 141 -5.81 -16.86 0.78
CA LEU A 141 -5.17 -15.90 -0.12
C LEU A 141 -6.05 -15.59 -1.34
N ILE A 142 -6.72 -16.59 -1.91
CA ILE A 142 -7.64 -16.39 -3.03
C ILE A 142 -8.83 -15.52 -2.61
N ILE A 143 -9.41 -15.79 -1.44
CA ILE A 143 -10.48 -14.95 -0.86
C ILE A 143 -9.96 -13.53 -0.62
N GLY A 144 -8.74 -13.39 -0.06
CA GLY A 144 -8.07 -12.13 0.15
C GLY A 144 -7.89 -11.31 -1.14
N CYS A 145 -7.58 -11.96 -2.26
CA CYS A 145 -7.52 -11.29 -3.57
C CYS A 145 -8.84 -10.56 -3.87
N PHE A 146 -9.96 -11.26 -3.76
CA PHE A 146 -11.28 -10.66 -4.04
C PHE A 146 -11.64 -9.58 -3.02
N ALA A 147 -11.30 -9.78 -1.74
CA ALA A 147 -11.50 -8.78 -0.71
C ALA A 147 -10.77 -7.46 -1.02
N TYR A 148 -9.49 -7.53 -1.41
CA TYR A 148 -8.71 -6.36 -1.84
C TYR A 148 -9.32 -5.66 -3.06
N LEU A 149 -9.71 -6.41 -4.08
CA LEU A 149 -10.29 -5.84 -5.30
C LEU A 149 -11.63 -5.15 -5.02
N ILE A 150 -12.46 -5.76 -4.18
CA ILE A 150 -13.76 -5.19 -3.78
C ILE A 150 -13.53 -3.93 -2.94
N ASP A 151 -12.63 -3.97 -1.93
CA ASP A 151 -12.32 -2.80 -1.09
C ASP A 151 -11.78 -1.63 -1.93
N THR A 152 -10.87 -1.91 -2.86
CA THR A 152 -10.35 -0.89 -3.79
C THR A 152 -11.45 -0.30 -4.66
N THR A 153 -12.34 -1.15 -5.21
CA THR A 153 -13.45 -0.71 -6.07
C THR A 153 -14.41 0.19 -5.29
N ILE A 154 -14.77 -0.22 -4.07
CA ILE A 154 -15.66 0.56 -3.21
C ILE A 154 -15.02 1.88 -2.80
N SER A 155 -13.73 1.86 -2.43
CA SER A 155 -13.00 3.06 -2.03
C SER A 155 -12.88 4.10 -3.15
N LEU A 156 -12.89 3.66 -4.42
CA LEU A 156 -12.80 4.54 -5.58
C LEU A 156 -14.17 5.00 -6.10
N LEU A 157 -15.13 4.09 -6.20
CA LEU A 157 -16.42 4.37 -6.83
C LEU A 157 -17.51 4.80 -5.84
N PHE A 158 -17.42 4.33 -4.60
CA PHE A 158 -18.45 4.53 -3.57
C PHE A 158 -17.81 4.91 -2.22
N PRO A 159 -17.08 6.04 -2.14
CA PRO A 159 -16.32 6.41 -0.95
C PRO A 159 -17.19 6.58 0.32
N GLU A 160 -18.46 6.92 0.17
CA GLU A 160 -19.44 7.05 1.26
C GLU A 160 -19.73 5.71 1.98
N TYR A 161 -19.62 4.59 1.27
CA TYR A 161 -19.87 3.26 1.84
C TYR A 161 -18.59 2.57 2.36
N LYS A 162 -17.42 3.19 2.18
CA LYS A 162 -16.12 2.63 2.56
C LYS A 162 -16.08 2.18 4.02
N ALA A 163 -16.47 3.07 4.95
CA ALA A 163 -16.37 2.80 6.39
C ALA A 163 -17.22 1.59 6.83
N LEU A 164 -18.37 1.39 6.19
CA LEU A 164 -19.29 0.30 6.50
C LEU A 164 -18.81 -1.03 5.90
N ILE A 165 -18.25 -1.01 4.71
CA ILE A 165 -17.99 -2.23 3.91
C ILE A 165 -16.58 -2.73 4.13
N SER A 166 -15.57 -1.85 4.23
CA SER A 166 -14.18 -2.24 4.49
C SER A 166 -14.03 -3.02 5.80
N SER A 167 -14.73 -2.63 6.85
CA SER A 167 -14.68 -3.34 8.14
C SER A 167 -15.17 -4.79 8.04
N ILE A 168 -16.13 -5.06 7.17
CA ILE A 168 -16.71 -6.40 6.97
C ILE A 168 -15.84 -7.23 6.03
N ILE A 169 -15.37 -6.65 4.93
CA ILE A 169 -14.60 -7.35 3.89
C ILE A 169 -13.20 -7.70 4.35
N MET A 170 -12.56 -6.85 5.16
CA MET A 170 -11.21 -7.07 5.67
C MET A 170 -11.15 -7.99 6.89
N LEU A 171 -12.29 -8.33 7.49
CA LEU A 171 -12.36 -9.23 8.66
C LEU A 171 -11.71 -10.60 8.43
N PRO A 172 -11.84 -11.27 7.25
CA PRO A 172 -11.17 -12.53 6.98
C PRO A 172 -9.64 -12.43 6.82
N LEU A 173 -9.10 -11.22 6.65
CA LEU A 173 -7.66 -10.96 6.50
C LEU A 173 -6.99 -10.55 7.82
N ALA A 174 -7.79 -10.31 8.87
CA ALA A 174 -7.31 -9.92 10.20
C ALA A 174 -7.04 -11.12 11.12
N ILE A 175 -7.23 -12.35 10.60
CA ILE A 175 -6.94 -13.63 11.25
C ILE A 175 -5.63 -14.19 10.72
#